data_bbbdf275203cc87902b6f3d8c1d0ba4e
#
_entry.id   bbbdf275203cc87902b6f3d8c1d0ba4e
#
_cell.length_a   1.000
_cell.length_b   1.000
_cell.length_c   1.000
_cell.angle_alpha   90.00
_cell.angle_beta   90.00
_cell.angle_gamma   90.00
#
_symmetry.space_group_name_H-M   'P 1'
#
loop_
_entity.id
_entity.type
_entity.pdbx_description
1 polymer ?
#
loop_
_entity_poly.entity_id
_entity_poly.type
_entity_poly.pdbx_seq_one_letter_code
_entity_poly.pdbx_strand_id
1 'polypeptide(L)'
;LPAVKENACSRSXPAVPFGGTYRLIDFVLSNLVNAGYMQICVLTQYKSHSLDRHISQSWQLSGLAGQYITPVPAQQRLGKRWFTGSADAILQSLNLIYDEDPEYVIVFGADHVYRMDPQQMVEEHIASGKAVSVAGIRIPRSEASAFGCIESDEDGNITNFVEKPADPPGTPDDPEMTFASMGNYVFTAKDLIKALKDDEENPDSSHDMGGDIIPYFVEKNQAHVYDFSGNSVPGATERDAGYWRDVGTIDAFYEAHMDLISVHPIFNLYNKQWPIHNTDDGNLPPAKFVQGGIAQSSMVASGSIISAGTVRNSVLSNNVIVEEGATVEGSVLMPGVRIGKGAVVRHAILDKNVVVSEGEFIGVDHDRDAARFTISPGGVVCVGKNEVV
;
A
#
# COMPACT_ATOMS: atom_id res chain seq x y z
N LEU A 1 7.83 -9.53 -7.15
CA LEU A 1 7.87 -8.54 -8.24
C LEU A 1 8.87 -8.99 -9.29
N PRO A 2 8.50 -9.09 -10.59
CA PRO A 2 9.48 -9.42 -11.61
C PRO A 2 10.56 -8.35 -11.65
N ALA A 3 11.78 -8.78 -11.89
CA ALA A 3 12.96 -7.93 -11.89
C ALA A 3 12.83 -6.79 -12.90
N VAL A 4 12.30 -5.68 -12.45
CA VAL A 4 12.53 -4.40 -13.11
C VAL A 4 13.97 -4.05 -12.74
N LYS A 5 14.78 -3.74 -13.74
CA LYS A 5 16.20 -3.41 -13.59
C LYS A 5 16.46 -2.60 -12.31
N GLU A 6 17.40 -3.03 -11.53
CA GLU A 6 17.65 -2.69 -10.13
C GLU A 6 17.87 -1.20 -9.78
N ASN A 7 17.62 -0.26 -10.67
CA ASN A 7 18.14 1.10 -10.48
C ASN A 7 17.12 2.21 -10.23
N ALA A 8 15.82 2.00 -10.26
CA ALA A 8 14.96 3.16 -10.14
C ALA A 8 13.88 3.10 -9.06
N CYS A 9 13.47 1.94 -8.56
CA CYS A 9 12.39 1.94 -7.56
C CYS A 9 12.42 0.66 -6.70
N SER A 10 13.57 0.32 -6.15
CA SER A 10 13.73 -0.89 -5.32
C SER A 10 13.43 -0.58 -3.85
N ARG A 11 12.17 -0.21 -3.55
CA ARG A 11 11.74 -0.04 -2.16
C ARG A 11 10.72 -1.08 -1.77
N SER A 12 10.71 -1.34 -0.47
CA SER A 12 9.58 -2.02 0.11
C SER A 12 8.34 -1.12 -0.09
N UNK A 13 7.34 -1.46 -0.71
CA UNK A 13 6.37 -0.92 -0.94
C UNK A 13 5.91 -0.25 0.01
N PRO A 14 5.55 -0.88 1.23
CA PRO A 14 4.95 -0.19 2.38
C PRO A 14 5.61 1.12 2.77
N ALA A 15 6.90 1.29 2.49
CA ALA A 15 7.66 2.50 2.87
C ALA A 15 7.54 3.63 1.86
N VAL A 16 6.90 3.43 0.73
CA VAL A 16 6.84 4.42 -0.36
C VAL A 16 5.93 5.59 0.06
N PRO A 17 6.36 6.85 -0.14
CA PRO A 17 5.49 8.01 0.13
C PRO A 17 4.26 8.00 -0.78
N PHE A 18 3.13 8.44 -0.24
CA PHE A 18 1.88 8.50 -0.98
C PHE A 18 1.04 9.69 -0.50
N GLY A 19 0.39 10.38 -1.44
CA GLY A 19 -0.59 11.40 -1.11
C GLY A 19 -0.01 12.64 -0.44
N GLY A 20 1.28 12.90 -0.63
CA GLY A 20 1.95 14.09 -0.12
C GLY A 20 2.60 13.90 1.24
N THR A 21 1.90 13.35 2.22
CA THR A 21 2.39 13.28 3.60
C THR A 21 2.43 11.88 4.18
N TYR A 22 1.80 10.92 3.51
CA TYR A 22 1.65 9.55 4.03
C TYR A 22 2.72 8.62 3.46
N ARG A 23 2.78 7.42 4.05
CA ARG A 23 3.40 6.26 3.41
C ARG A 23 2.33 5.21 3.22
N LEU A 24 2.53 4.28 2.31
CA LEU A 24 1.50 3.28 2.03
C LEU A 24 1.07 2.52 3.29
N ILE A 25 2.01 2.20 4.16
CA ILE A 25 1.68 1.49 5.41
C ILE A 25 0.72 2.27 6.31
N ASP A 26 0.68 3.61 6.21
CA ASP A 26 -0.21 4.40 7.06
C ASP A 26 -1.68 4.08 6.82
N PHE A 27 -2.03 3.60 5.63
CA PHE A 27 -3.42 3.25 5.31
C PHE A 27 -3.88 2.02 6.10
N VAL A 28 -3.12 0.93 6.07
CA VAL A 28 -3.51 -0.29 6.80
C VAL A 28 -3.44 -0.05 8.30
N LEU A 29 -2.42 0.64 8.79
CA LEU A 29 -2.30 0.94 10.22
C LEU A 29 -3.47 1.80 10.70
N SER A 30 -3.88 2.79 9.90
CA SER A 30 -5.02 3.64 10.24
C SER A 30 -6.31 2.83 10.32
N ASN A 31 -6.53 1.91 9.38
CA ASN A 31 -7.72 1.06 9.41
C ASN A 31 -7.77 0.22 10.69
N LEU A 32 -6.64 -0.37 11.08
CA LEU A 32 -6.58 -1.20 12.28
C LEU A 32 -6.80 -0.37 13.54
N VAL A 33 -6.10 0.76 13.65
CA VAL A 33 -6.21 1.63 14.84
C VAL A 33 -7.60 2.25 14.96
N ASN A 34 -8.19 2.70 13.85
CA ASN A 34 -9.54 3.26 13.86
C ASN A 34 -10.58 2.23 14.34
N ALA A 35 -10.33 0.96 14.06
CA ALA A 35 -11.22 -0.14 14.49
C ALA A 35 -10.93 -0.61 15.92
N GLY A 36 -9.90 -0.05 16.57
CA GLY A 36 -9.56 -0.42 17.94
C GLY A 36 -8.54 -1.54 18.08
N TYR A 37 -7.96 -2.01 16.98
CA TYR A 37 -6.91 -3.03 17.02
C TYR A 37 -5.57 -2.33 17.22
N MET A 38 -5.04 -2.40 18.44
CA MET A 38 -3.88 -1.60 18.84
C MET A 38 -2.71 -2.44 19.36
N GLN A 39 -2.66 -3.71 19.00
CA GLN A 39 -1.54 -4.60 19.29
C GLN A 39 -1.06 -5.12 17.94
N ILE A 40 -0.13 -4.36 17.33
CA ILE A 40 0.25 -4.56 15.93
C ILE A 40 1.75 -4.80 15.81
N CYS A 41 2.11 -5.89 15.13
CA CYS A 41 3.48 -6.17 14.74
C CYS A 41 3.61 -5.96 13.24
N VAL A 42 4.61 -5.20 12.84
CA VAL A 42 4.93 -4.98 11.44
C VAL A 42 6.15 -5.82 11.10
N LEU A 43 5.96 -6.90 10.38
CA LEU A 43 7.06 -7.80 10.03
C LEU A 43 7.83 -7.20 8.86
N THR A 44 9.12 -6.93 9.06
CA THR A 44 9.95 -6.26 8.07
C THR A 44 11.16 -7.11 7.70
N GLN A 45 11.67 -6.92 6.49
CA GLN A 45 12.82 -7.62 5.99
C GLN A 45 13.93 -6.64 5.61
N TYR A 46 14.80 -7.05 4.75
CA TYR A 46 16.00 -6.30 4.35
C TYR A 46 15.67 -4.86 3.91
N LYS A 47 16.55 -3.93 4.28
CA LYS A 47 16.43 -2.48 3.99
C LYS A 47 15.22 -1.81 4.62
N SER A 48 14.80 -2.28 5.79
CA SER A 48 13.63 -1.75 6.50
C SER A 48 13.87 -0.45 7.27
N HIS A 49 15.10 0.03 7.37
CA HIS A 49 15.46 1.15 8.26
C HIS A 49 14.53 2.37 8.12
N SER A 50 14.21 2.75 6.89
CA SER A 50 13.31 3.90 6.65
C SER A 50 11.88 3.62 7.12
N LEU A 51 11.41 2.39 6.95
CA LEU A 51 10.09 1.98 7.42
C LEU A 51 10.07 1.87 8.94
N ASP A 52 11.08 1.24 9.53
CA ASP A 52 11.19 1.08 10.99
C ASP A 52 11.22 2.45 11.68
N ARG A 53 11.98 3.39 11.12
CA ARG A 53 12.05 4.76 11.65
C ARG A 53 10.67 5.43 11.56
N HIS A 54 9.98 5.31 10.42
CA HIS A 54 8.65 5.90 10.24
C HIS A 54 7.68 5.38 11.31
N ILE A 55 7.64 4.05 11.48
CA ILE A 55 6.74 3.44 12.47
C ILE A 55 7.07 3.94 13.87
N SER A 56 8.35 3.93 14.23
CA SER A 56 8.78 4.33 15.59
C SER A 56 8.52 5.80 15.88
N GLN A 57 8.58 6.67 14.88
CA GLN A 57 8.37 8.11 15.06
C GLN A 57 6.92 8.52 14.91
N SER A 58 6.18 7.91 13.97
CA SER A 58 4.85 8.36 13.61
C SER A 58 3.73 7.58 14.30
N TRP A 59 4.01 6.37 14.78
CA TRP A 59 2.98 5.46 15.30
C TRP A 59 3.25 5.09 16.77
N GLN A 60 3.20 6.09 17.65
CA GLN A 60 3.40 5.87 19.08
C GLN A 60 2.04 5.76 19.79
N LEU A 61 1.76 4.58 20.32
CA LEU A 61 0.54 4.32 21.07
C LEU A 61 0.84 4.28 22.58
N SER A 62 -0.20 4.17 23.39
CA SER A 62 -0.06 4.17 24.84
C SER A 62 0.44 2.83 25.35
N GLY A 63 1.72 2.73 25.64
CA GLY A 63 2.31 1.53 26.22
C GLY A 63 1.71 1.16 27.59
N LEU A 64 1.27 2.17 28.35
CA LEU A 64 0.62 1.92 29.65
C LEU A 64 -0.70 1.21 29.50
N ALA A 65 -1.36 1.33 28.35
CA ALA A 65 -2.61 0.64 28.09
C ALA A 65 -2.39 -0.68 27.33
N GLY A 66 -1.15 -1.14 27.21
CA GLY A 66 -0.84 -2.37 26.48
C GLY A 66 -0.94 -2.24 24.98
N GLN A 67 -0.91 -1.01 24.46
CA GLN A 67 -1.04 -0.74 23.04
C GLN A 67 0.36 -0.59 22.42
N TYR A 68 0.56 -1.14 21.24
CA TYR A 68 1.84 -0.99 20.54
C TYR A 68 1.69 -1.17 19.03
N ILE A 69 2.56 -0.50 18.28
CA ILE A 69 2.85 -0.80 16.89
C ILE A 69 4.37 -0.94 16.82
N THR A 70 4.83 -2.16 16.58
CA THR A 70 6.24 -2.49 16.72
C THR A 70 6.79 -3.07 15.41
N PRO A 71 7.82 -2.48 14.81
CA PRO A 71 8.51 -3.13 13.71
C PRO A 71 9.29 -4.33 14.22
N VAL A 72 9.16 -5.45 13.55
CA VAL A 72 9.81 -6.72 13.92
C VAL A 72 10.64 -7.17 12.72
N PRO A 73 11.94 -6.84 12.72
CA PRO A 73 12.78 -7.26 11.61
C PRO A 73 13.08 -8.76 11.64
N ALA A 74 13.44 -9.30 10.51
CA ALA A 74 13.84 -10.71 10.40
C ALA A 74 15.00 -10.98 11.36
N GLN A 75 14.78 -11.86 12.34
CA GLN A 75 15.75 -12.13 13.41
C GLN A 75 16.56 -13.40 13.18
N GLN A 76 16.34 -14.08 12.07
CA GLN A 76 17.07 -15.31 11.72
C GLN A 76 17.02 -16.38 12.83
N ARG A 77 15.88 -16.47 13.52
CA ARG A 77 15.71 -17.39 14.66
C ARG A 77 15.80 -18.86 14.26
N LEU A 78 15.47 -19.18 12.99
CA LEU A 78 15.54 -20.54 12.47
C LEU A 78 16.77 -20.74 11.57
N GLY A 79 17.90 -20.13 11.94
CA GLY A 79 19.14 -20.20 11.20
C GLY A 79 19.46 -18.93 10.45
N LYS A 80 20.58 -18.92 9.73
CA LYS A 80 21.03 -17.72 9.00
C LYS A 80 20.30 -17.60 7.66
N ARG A 81 18.99 -17.33 7.71
CA ARG A 81 18.21 -17.12 6.49
C ARG A 81 17.21 -15.97 6.65
N TRP A 82 16.98 -15.29 5.56
CA TRP A 82 15.93 -14.28 5.46
C TRP A 82 14.57 -14.99 5.30
N PHE A 83 13.49 -14.24 5.42
CA PHE A 83 12.17 -14.80 5.15
C PHE A 83 12.10 -15.31 3.70
N THR A 84 11.72 -16.56 3.53
CA THR A 84 11.59 -17.16 2.21
C THR A 84 10.25 -16.82 1.56
N GLY A 85 9.26 -16.45 2.38
CA GLY A 85 7.95 -16.03 1.90
C GLY A 85 7.19 -15.37 3.04
N SER A 86 5.97 -14.94 2.76
CA SER A 86 5.14 -14.26 3.76
C SER A 86 4.73 -15.17 4.91
N ALA A 87 4.50 -16.45 4.65
CA ALA A 87 4.19 -17.43 5.71
C ALA A 87 5.42 -17.69 6.59
N ASP A 88 6.60 -17.75 5.99
CA ASP A 88 7.84 -17.93 6.75
C ASP A 88 8.10 -16.74 7.70
N ALA A 89 7.73 -15.53 7.29
CA ALA A 89 7.87 -14.36 8.16
C ALA A 89 7.04 -14.53 9.44
N ILE A 90 5.82 -15.01 9.30
CA ILE A 90 4.95 -15.23 10.45
C ILE A 90 5.45 -16.41 11.28
N LEU A 91 5.88 -17.48 10.64
CA LEU A 91 6.44 -18.67 11.33
C LEU A 91 7.62 -18.28 12.22
N GLN A 92 8.56 -17.49 11.67
CA GLN A 92 9.74 -17.07 12.43
C GLN A 92 9.37 -16.10 13.55
N SER A 93 8.16 -15.57 13.54
CA SER A 93 7.67 -14.60 14.55
C SER A 93 6.56 -15.19 15.43
N LEU A 94 6.41 -16.52 15.47
CA LEU A 94 5.35 -17.18 16.26
C LEU A 94 5.40 -16.85 17.75
N ASN A 95 6.59 -16.54 18.29
CA ASN A 95 6.68 -16.13 19.68
C ASN A 95 5.80 -14.92 19.99
N LEU A 96 5.61 -14.01 19.03
CA LEU A 96 4.75 -12.85 19.21
C LEU A 96 3.28 -13.28 19.41
N ILE A 97 2.87 -14.30 18.68
CA ILE A 97 1.51 -14.85 18.83
C ILE A 97 1.40 -15.58 20.17
N TYR A 98 2.39 -16.38 20.53
CA TYR A 98 2.38 -17.10 21.81
C TYR A 98 2.36 -16.14 23.01
N ASP A 99 3.11 -15.03 22.93
CA ASP A 99 3.18 -14.07 24.02
C ASP A 99 1.83 -13.38 24.26
N GLU A 100 1.08 -13.10 23.21
CA GLU A 100 -0.24 -12.44 23.32
C GLU A 100 -1.40 -13.43 23.48
N ASP A 101 -1.20 -14.68 23.08
CA ASP A 101 -2.19 -15.76 23.13
C ASP A 101 -3.57 -15.33 22.62
N PRO A 102 -3.66 -14.79 21.40
CA PRO A 102 -4.94 -14.30 20.86
C PRO A 102 -5.81 -15.46 20.39
N GLU A 103 -7.13 -15.24 20.39
CA GLU A 103 -8.06 -16.17 19.78
C GLU A 103 -8.04 -16.04 18.24
N TYR A 104 -7.87 -14.83 17.75
CA TYR A 104 -7.86 -14.52 16.30
C TYR A 104 -6.65 -13.68 15.96
N VAL A 105 -6.13 -13.86 14.73
CA VAL A 105 -4.98 -13.11 14.21
C VAL A 105 -5.38 -12.46 12.89
N ILE A 106 -5.19 -11.15 12.80
CA ILE A 106 -5.38 -10.39 11.56
C ILE A 106 -4.03 -10.30 10.85
N VAL A 107 -3.97 -10.73 9.59
CA VAL A 107 -2.76 -10.67 8.78
C VAL A 107 -3.08 -9.87 7.51
N PHE A 108 -2.61 -8.63 7.46
CA PHE A 108 -2.93 -7.72 6.36
C PHE A 108 -1.67 -7.31 5.62
N GLY A 109 -1.76 -7.24 4.30
CA GLY A 109 -0.75 -6.62 3.46
C GLY A 109 -0.66 -5.12 3.71
N ALA A 110 0.52 -4.54 3.50
CA ALA A 110 0.79 -3.16 3.91
C ALA A 110 1.13 -2.22 2.74
N ASP A 111 0.72 -2.58 1.52
CA ASP A 111 1.12 -1.84 0.32
C ASP A 111 -0.06 -1.45 -0.58
N HIS A 112 -1.25 -1.33 0.01
CA HIS A 112 -2.46 -0.96 -0.74
C HIS A 112 -3.07 0.32 -0.19
N VAL A 113 -3.83 1.02 -1.04
CA VAL A 113 -4.55 2.24 -0.67
C VAL A 113 -6.03 1.91 -0.56
N TYR A 114 -6.61 2.05 0.63
CA TYR A 114 -8.03 1.74 0.88
C TYR A 114 -8.46 2.18 2.27
N ARG A 115 -9.76 2.25 2.48
CA ARG A 115 -10.36 2.32 3.81
C ARG A 115 -11.16 1.06 4.08
N MET A 116 -11.07 0.57 5.30
CA MET A 116 -11.76 -0.63 5.72
C MET A 116 -11.96 -0.60 7.23
N ASP A 117 -13.10 -1.12 7.68
CA ASP A 117 -13.30 -1.45 9.07
C ASP A 117 -13.02 -2.95 9.25
N PRO A 118 -11.84 -3.32 9.73
CA PRO A 118 -11.52 -4.75 9.89
C PRO A 118 -12.41 -5.48 10.90
N GLN A 119 -13.04 -4.76 11.82
CA GLN A 119 -13.93 -5.42 12.80
C GLN A 119 -15.07 -6.15 12.10
N GLN A 120 -15.60 -5.57 11.02
CA GLN A 120 -16.69 -6.22 10.27
C GLN A 120 -16.24 -7.56 9.69
N MET A 121 -15.01 -7.63 9.20
CA MET A 121 -14.44 -8.88 8.69
C MET A 121 -14.22 -9.89 9.81
N VAL A 122 -13.70 -9.45 10.96
CA VAL A 122 -13.49 -10.33 12.11
C VAL A 122 -14.82 -10.92 12.59
N GLU A 123 -15.86 -10.10 12.69
CA GLU A 123 -17.18 -10.57 13.11
C GLU A 123 -17.73 -11.62 12.16
N GLU A 124 -17.59 -11.41 10.86
CA GLU A 124 -18.04 -12.39 9.87
C GLU A 124 -17.19 -13.67 9.93
N HIS A 125 -15.89 -13.53 10.18
CA HIS A 125 -15.01 -14.70 10.36
C HIS A 125 -15.49 -15.56 11.53
N ILE A 126 -15.77 -14.92 12.67
CA ILE A 126 -16.26 -15.65 13.86
C ILE A 126 -17.58 -16.35 13.52
N ALA A 127 -18.50 -15.66 12.85
CA ALA A 127 -19.78 -16.23 12.48
C ALA A 127 -19.65 -17.40 11.50
N SER A 128 -18.65 -17.38 10.64
CA SER A 128 -18.44 -18.45 9.66
C SER A 128 -17.98 -19.77 10.29
N GLY A 129 -17.33 -19.70 11.46
CA GLY A 129 -16.76 -20.88 12.09
C GLY A 129 -15.58 -21.50 11.36
N LYS A 130 -15.06 -20.85 10.34
CA LYS A 130 -13.93 -21.36 9.52
C LYS A 130 -12.59 -20.99 10.13
N ALA A 131 -11.52 -21.62 9.64
CA ALA A 131 -10.17 -21.36 10.12
C ALA A 131 -9.57 -20.07 9.55
N VAL A 132 -9.94 -19.71 8.32
CA VAL A 132 -9.46 -18.48 7.70
C VAL A 132 -10.58 -17.80 6.91
N SER A 133 -10.58 -16.47 6.94
CA SER A 133 -11.35 -15.65 6.00
C SER A 133 -10.38 -14.82 5.16
N VAL A 134 -10.66 -14.75 3.87
CA VAL A 134 -9.86 -13.98 2.89
C VAL A 134 -10.73 -12.84 2.37
N ALA A 135 -10.25 -11.60 2.48
CA ALA A 135 -10.99 -10.48 1.90
C ALA A 135 -10.87 -10.50 0.39
N GLY A 136 -12.01 -10.46 -0.28
CA GLY A 136 -12.08 -10.43 -1.74
C GLY A 136 -12.73 -9.15 -2.21
N ILE A 137 -12.11 -8.51 -3.18
CA ILE A 137 -12.71 -7.36 -3.85
C ILE A 137 -13.26 -7.81 -5.20
N ARG A 138 -14.46 -7.34 -5.54
CA ARG A 138 -15.08 -7.65 -6.83
C ARG A 138 -14.47 -6.76 -7.91
N ILE A 139 -13.89 -7.38 -8.92
CA ILE A 139 -13.35 -6.66 -10.08
C ILE A 139 -13.78 -7.38 -11.35
N PRO A 140 -13.80 -6.68 -12.50
CA PRO A 140 -14.10 -7.37 -13.77
C PRO A 140 -13.10 -8.49 -14.05
N ARG A 141 -13.59 -9.63 -14.53
CA ARG A 141 -12.73 -10.78 -14.86
C ARG A 141 -11.60 -10.41 -15.81
N SER A 142 -11.88 -9.50 -16.74
CA SER A 142 -10.89 -9.06 -17.73
C SER A 142 -9.68 -8.36 -17.12
N GLU A 143 -9.80 -7.88 -15.88
CA GLU A 143 -8.74 -7.15 -15.19
C GLU A 143 -8.07 -7.96 -14.09
N ALA A 144 -8.53 -9.18 -13.85
CA ALA A 144 -8.19 -9.92 -12.64
C ALA A 144 -6.94 -10.79 -12.76
N SER A 145 -6.39 -10.98 -13.97
CA SER A 145 -5.27 -11.90 -14.18
C SER A 145 -3.98 -11.50 -13.46
N ALA A 146 -3.92 -10.27 -12.93
CA ALA A 146 -2.76 -9.81 -12.15
C ALA A 146 -2.82 -10.23 -10.69
N PHE A 147 -3.95 -10.77 -10.23
CA PHE A 147 -4.22 -11.02 -8.80
C PHE A 147 -4.45 -12.50 -8.51
N GLY A 148 -4.34 -12.86 -7.23
CA GLY A 148 -4.87 -14.12 -6.76
C GLY A 148 -6.40 -14.06 -6.83
N CYS A 149 -7.03 -15.05 -7.43
CA CYS A 149 -8.48 -15.07 -7.64
C CYS A 149 -9.14 -16.15 -6.79
N ILE A 150 -10.29 -15.78 -6.20
CA ILE A 150 -11.03 -16.63 -5.29
C ILE A 150 -12.26 -17.15 -5.99
N GLU A 151 -12.42 -18.47 -6.02
CA GLU A 151 -13.67 -19.11 -6.44
C GLU A 151 -14.40 -19.57 -5.18
N SER A 152 -15.68 -19.23 -5.08
CA SER A 152 -16.47 -19.56 -3.90
C SER A 152 -17.84 -20.09 -4.29
N ASP A 153 -18.48 -20.80 -3.34
CA ASP A 153 -19.86 -21.18 -3.48
C ASP A 153 -20.80 -20.06 -2.97
N GLU A 154 -22.11 -20.30 -3.03
CA GLU A 154 -23.12 -19.31 -2.65
C GLU A 154 -23.10 -19.00 -1.16
N ASP A 155 -22.55 -19.88 -0.34
CA ASP A 155 -22.43 -19.69 1.11
C ASP A 155 -21.11 -19.00 1.51
N GLY A 156 -20.26 -18.66 0.52
CA GLY A 156 -18.99 -17.99 0.77
C GLY A 156 -17.85 -18.92 1.10
N ASN A 157 -18.05 -20.25 0.99
CA ASN A 157 -16.93 -21.18 1.17
C ASN A 157 -16.02 -21.08 -0.04
N ILE A 158 -14.73 -20.93 0.20
CA ILE A 158 -13.74 -20.87 -0.91
C ILE A 158 -13.53 -22.29 -1.41
N THR A 159 -13.82 -22.49 -2.69
CA THR A 159 -13.67 -23.79 -3.35
C THR A 159 -12.37 -23.90 -4.13
N ASN A 160 -11.79 -22.76 -4.52
CA ASN A 160 -10.50 -22.75 -5.21
C ASN A 160 -9.84 -21.37 -5.02
N PHE A 161 -8.53 -21.36 -5.01
CA PHE A 161 -7.73 -20.14 -4.94
C PHE A 161 -6.60 -20.27 -5.95
N VAL A 162 -6.62 -19.42 -6.98
CA VAL A 162 -5.67 -19.53 -8.09
C VAL A 162 -4.88 -18.24 -8.22
N GLU A 163 -3.57 -18.35 -8.15
CA GLU A 163 -2.69 -17.19 -8.30
C GLU A 163 -2.57 -16.83 -9.78
N LYS A 164 -2.98 -15.63 -10.11
CA LYS A 164 -2.84 -15.01 -11.44
C LYS A 164 -3.33 -15.90 -12.58
N PRO A 165 -4.59 -16.35 -12.54
CA PRO A 165 -5.08 -17.24 -13.59
C PRO A 165 -5.25 -16.53 -14.92
N ALA A 166 -5.04 -17.25 -16.02
CA ALA A 166 -5.31 -16.73 -17.36
C ALA A 166 -6.82 -16.53 -17.59
N ASP A 167 -7.64 -17.34 -16.94
CA ASP A 167 -9.10 -17.26 -17.04
C ASP A 167 -9.69 -17.22 -15.62
N PRO A 168 -9.83 -16.01 -15.03
CA PRO A 168 -10.33 -15.89 -13.67
C PRO A 168 -11.76 -16.43 -13.51
N PRO A 169 -12.08 -17.05 -12.36
CA PRO A 169 -13.45 -17.58 -12.14
C PRO A 169 -14.46 -16.46 -11.90
N GLY A 170 -15.70 -16.68 -12.25
CA GLY A 170 -16.78 -15.75 -11.92
C GLY A 170 -17.21 -15.86 -10.47
N THR A 171 -17.89 -14.84 -9.94
CA THR A 171 -18.53 -14.93 -8.63
C THR A 171 -19.86 -15.70 -8.76
N PRO A 172 -20.37 -16.29 -7.67
CA PRO A 172 -21.62 -17.07 -7.78
C PRO A 172 -22.82 -16.27 -8.28
N ASP A 173 -22.87 -14.97 -8.02
CA ASP A 173 -23.99 -14.11 -8.40
C ASP A 173 -23.75 -13.30 -9.65
N ASP A 174 -22.50 -13.20 -10.13
CA ASP A 174 -22.18 -12.41 -11.35
C ASP A 174 -20.99 -13.02 -12.08
N PRO A 175 -21.22 -13.72 -13.19
CA PRO A 175 -20.13 -14.38 -13.90
C PRO A 175 -19.14 -13.44 -14.59
N GLU A 176 -19.46 -12.15 -14.72
CA GLU A 176 -18.54 -11.17 -15.32
C GLU A 176 -17.57 -10.57 -14.31
N MET A 177 -17.81 -10.81 -13.03
CA MET A 177 -16.95 -10.32 -11.93
C MET A 177 -16.20 -11.48 -11.30
N THR A 178 -15.07 -11.18 -10.67
CA THR A 178 -14.33 -12.17 -9.88
C THR A 178 -13.96 -11.55 -8.54
N PHE A 179 -13.71 -12.41 -7.54
CA PHE A 179 -13.09 -11.94 -6.29
C PHE A 179 -11.58 -11.99 -6.42
N ALA A 180 -10.96 -10.82 -6.42
CA ALA A 180 -9.50 -10.73 -6.30
C ALA A 180 -9.12 -10.68 -4.83
N SER A 181 -8.12 -11.43 -4.43
CA SER A 181 -7.64 -11.41 -3.06
C SER A 181 -7.01 -10.05 -2.75
N MET A 182 -7.42 -9.45 -1.65
CA MET A 182 -6.83 -8.19 -1.18
C MET A 182 -5.53 -8.39 -0.40
N GLY A 183 -5.15 -9.65 -0.13
CA GLY A 183 -4.02 -9.94 0.72
C GLY A 183 -4.31 -9.68 2.20
N ASN A 184 -5.56 -9.67 2.55
CA ASN A 184 -6.03 -9.42 3.92
C ASN A 184 -6.73 -10.67 4.44
N TYR A 185 -6.24 -11.19 5.56
CA TYR A 185 -6.72 -12.45 6.13
C TYR A 185 -7.08 -12.29 7.60
N VAL A 186 -8.08 -13.05 8.05
CA VAL A 186 -8.36 -13.24 9.48
C VAL A 186 -8.28 -14.74 9.75
N PHE A 187 -7.49 -15.14 10.73
CA PHE A 187 -7.29 -16.53 11.09
C PHE A 187 -7.76 -16.80 12.51
N THR A 188 -8.28 -18.01 12.74
CA THR A 188 -8.36 -18.55 14.08
C THR A 188 -6.94 -18.96 14.46
N ALA A 189 -6.43 -18.43 15.57
CA ALA A 189 -4.98 -18.49 15.87
C ALA A 189 -4.42 -19.90 15.92
N LYS A 190 -5.13 -20.84 16.59
CA LYS A 190 -4.66 -22.23 16.70
C LYS A 190 -4.51 -22.89 15.33
N ASP A 191 -5.41 -22.56 14.41
CA ASP A 191 -5.38 -23.15 13.07
C ASP A 191 -4.25 -22.56 12.24
N LEU A 192 -4.00 -21.25 12.39
CA LEU A 192 -2.85 -20.61 11.72
C LEU A 192 -1.53 -21.24 12.18
N ILE A 193 -1.35 -21.40 13.48
CA ILE A 193 -0.12 -21.97 14.04
C ILE A 193 0.10 -23.37 13.47
N LYS A 194 -0.95 -24.19 13.46
CA LYS A 194 -0.85 -25.55 12.91
C LYS A 194 -0.48 -25.54 11.43
N ALA A 195 -1.15 -24.70 10.65
CA ALA A 195 -0.87 -24.62 9.20
C ALA A 195 0.56 -24.18 8.92
N LEU A 196 1.08 -23.21 9.68
CA LEU A 196 2.45 -22.72 9.51
C LEU A 196 3.47 -23.82 9.83
N LYS A 197 3.23 -24.60 10.88
CA LYS A 197 4.12 -25.70 11.24
C LYS A 197 4.08 -26.83 10.20
N ASP A 198 2.89 -27.18 9.71
CA ASP A 198 2.76 -28.17 8.66
C ASP A 198 3.48 -27.71 7.37
N ASP A 199 3.35 -26.43 7.03
CA ASP A 199 3.99 -25.84 5.86
C ASP A 199 5.51 -25.81 5.98
N GLU A 200 6.04 -25.60 7.18
CA GLU A 200 7.49 -25.59 7.42
C GLU A 200 8.14 -26.90 6.98
N GLU A 201 7.45 -28.00 7.18
CA GLU A 201 7.95 -29.35 6.86
C GLU A 201 7.77 -29.71 5.39
N ASN A 202 7.07 -28.89 4.60
CA ASN A 202 6.80 -29.18 3.20
C ASN A 202 7.92 -28.64 2.30
N PRO A 203 8.75 -29.53 1.69
CA PRO A 203 9.88 -29.07 0.88
C PRO A 203 9.47 -28.45 -0.45
N ASP A 204 8.22 -28.64 -0.88
CA ASP A 204 7.72 -28.08 -2.14
C ASP A 204 7.06 -26.71 -1.96
N SER A 205 6.95 -26.24 -0.72
CA SER A 205 6.29 -24.97 -0.42
C SER A 205 7.21 -23.78 -0.70
N SER A 206 6.60 -22.69 -1.19
CA SER A 206 7.27 -21.39 -1.28
C SER A 206 7.15 -20.60 0.02
N HIS A 207 6.43 -21.14 1.00
CA HIS A 207 6.16 -20.52 2.30
C HIS A 207 5.49 -19.17 2.14
N ASP A 208 4.48 -19.12 1.25
CA ASP A 208 3.72 -17.91 0.97
C ASP A 208 2.27 -18.06 1.45
N MET A 209 1.72 -16.96 1.98
CA MET A 209 0.34 -17.01 2.52
C MET A 209 -0.67 -17.34 1.43
N GLY A 210 -0.63 -16.61 0.31
CA GLY A 210 -1.60 -16.82 -0.77
C GLY A 210 -1.33 -18.09 -1.58
N GLY A 211 -0.06 -18.44 -1.76
CA GLY A 211 0.32 -19.58 -2.57
C GLY A 211 0.28 -20.93 -1.85
N ASP A 212 0.43 -20.94 -0.54
CA ASP A 212 0.59 -22.19 0.21
C ASP A 212 -0.40 -22.30 1.38
N ILE A 213 -0.50 -21.28 2.23
CA ILE A 213 -1.32 -21.38 3.44
C ILE A 213 -2.82 -21.34 3.12
N ILE A 214 -3.26 -20.42 2.24
CA ILE A 214 -4.68 -20.36 1.90
C ILE A 214 -5.13 -21.66 1.18
N PRO A 215 -4.40 -22.16 0.19
CA PRO A 215 -4.78 -23.45 -0.40
C PRO A 215 -4.86 -24.61 0.61
N TYR A 216 -3.98 -24.65 1.60
CA TYR A 216 -4.03 -25.64 2.68
C TYR A 216 -5.42 -25.66 3.34
N PHE A 217 -5.96 -24.47 3.64
CA PHE A 217 -7.30 -24.38 4.27
C PHE A 217 -8.43 -24.64 3.27
N VAL A 218 -8.25 -24.24 2.00
CA VAL A 218 -9.24 -24.50 0.95
C VAL A 218 -9.45 -26.02 0.80
N GLU A 219 -8.38 -26.79 0.78
CA GLU A 219 -8.45 -28.26 0.66
C GLU A 219 -9.23 -28.89 1.82
N LYS A 220 -9.20 -28.27 2.99
CA LYS A 220 -9.89 -28.76 4.19
C LYS A 220 -11.29 -28.18 4.35
N ASN A 221 -11.78 -27.41 3.37
CA ASN A 221 -13.05 -26.69 3.44
C ASN A 221 -13.11 -25.78 4.68
N GLN A 222 -12.01 -25.12 5.00
CA GLN A 222 -11.88 -24.27 6.17
C GLN A 222 -11.55 -22.81 5.79
N ALA A 223 -11.85 -22.39 4.56
CA ALA A 223 -11.63 -21.03 4.09
C ALA A 223 -12.95 -20.38 3.65
N HIS A 224 -13.11 -19.13 4.02
CA HIS A 224 -14.31 -18.32 3.73
C HIS A 224 -13.90 -17.04 3.03
N VAL A 225 -14.69 -16.58 2.04
CA VAL A 225 -14.42 -15.28 1.41
C VAL A 225 -15.24 -14.20 2.11
N TYR A 226 -14.57 -13.13 2.52
CA TYR A 226 -15.22 -11.93 3.00
C TYR A 226 -15.40 -10.97 1.84
N ASP A 227 -16.64 -10.69 1.47
CA ASP A 227 -16.93 -9.77 0.36
C ASP A 227 -16.73 -8.32 0.80
N PHE A 228 -15.65 -7.70 0.32
CA PHE A 228 -15.30 -6.33 0.71
C PHE A 228 -16.37 -5.31 0.31
N SER A 229 -17.21 -5.61 -0.67
CA SER A 229 -18.29 -4.69 -1.05
C SER A 229 -19.29 -4.45 0.08
N GLY A 230 -19.34 -5.35 1.05
CA GLY A 230 -20.19 -5.20 2.25
C GLY A 230 -19.57 -4.39 3.37
N ASN A 231 -18.29 -3.98 3.24
CA ASN A 231 -17.61 -3.20 4.27
C ASN A 231 -17.95 -1.72 4.15
N SER A 232 -18.15 -1.06 5.27
CA SER A 232 -18.40 0.38 5.27
C SER A 232 -17.70 1.03 6.46
N VAL A 233 -17.24 2.26 6.26
CA VAL A 233 -16.60 3.04 7.32
C VAL A 233 -17.40 4.32 7.56
N PRO A 234 -17.36 4.88 8.77
CA PRO A 234 -18.01 6.16 9.02
C PRO A 234 -17.50 7.23 8.04
N GLY A 235 -18.42 8.07 7.56
CA GLY A 235 -18.09 9.15 6.63
C GLY A 235 -17.94 8.74 5.18
N ALA A 236 -18.04 7.45 4.87
CA ALA A 236 -17.95 6.97 3.49
C ALA A 236 -19.21 7.37 2.70
N THR A 237 -19.02 7.53 1.40
CA THR A 237 -20.13 7.78 0.46
C THR A 237 -20.21 6.61 -0.52
N GLU A 238 -21.27 6.61 -1.34
CA GLU A 238 -21.39 5.59 -2.40
C GLU A 238 -20.21 5.61 -3.37
N ARG A 239 -19.59 6.80 -3.51
CA ARG A 239 -18.49 6.97 -4.45
C ARG A 239 -17.21 6.26 -3.99
N ASP A 240 -16.90 6.30 -2.70
CA ASP A 240 -15.67 5.67 -2.19
C ASP A 240 -15.89 4.27 -1.59
N ALA A 241 -17.12 3.77 -1.63
CA ALA A 241 -17.42 2.41 -1.22
C ALA A 241 -16.67 1.41 -2.12
N GLY A 242 -15.99 0.46 -1.52
CA GLY A 242 -15.27 -0.56 -2.28
C GLY A 242 -13.99 -0.10 -2.95
N TYR A 243 -13.50 1.10 -2.65
CA TYR A 243 -12.22 1.55 -3.21
C TYR A 243 -11.06 0.77 -2.59
N TRP A 244 -10.27 0.17 -3.46
CA TRP A 244 -9.04 -0.52 -3.08
C TRP A 244 -8.12 -0.46 -4.30
N ARG A 245 -6.86 -0.07 -4.08
CA ARG A 245 -5.88 0.01 -5.17
C ARG A 245 -4.58 -0.65 -4.77
N ASP A 246 -4.18 -1.58 -5.60
CA ASP A 246 -2.81 -2.08 -5.61
C ASP A 246 -1.99 -1.09 -6.44
N VAL A 247 -1.07 -0.40 -5.78
CA VAL A 247 -0.25 0.63 -6.44
C VAL A 247 1.16 0.11 -6.74
N GLY A 248 1.24 -1.17 -7.08
CA GLY A 248 2.51 -1.85 -7.35
C GLY A 248 3.15 -1.56 -8.70
N THR A 249 2.44 -0.87 -9.61
CA THR A 249 3.04 -0.42 -10.87
C THR A 249 3.15 1.10 -10.88
N ILE A 250 4.04 1.62 -11.73
CA ILE A 250 4.23 3.07 -11.87
C ILE A 250 2.90 3.73 -12.27
N ASP A 251 2.21 3.14 -13.25
CA ASP A 251 0.96 3.70 -13.73
C ASP A 251 -0.13 3.68 -12.66
N ALA A 252 -0.30 2.57 -11.95
CA ALA A 252 -1.31 2.49 -10.88
C ALA A 252 -1.01 3.48 -9.76
N PHE A 253 0.25 3.61 -9.37
CA PHE A 253 0.69 4.58 -8.37
C PHE A 253 0.39 6.01 -8.82
N TYR A 254 0.70 6.32 -10.08
CA TYR A 254 0.45 7.64 -10.66
C TYR A 254 -1.05 7.95 -10.71
N GLU A 255 -1.85 7.02 -11.21
CA GLU A 255 -3.30 7.20 -11.34
C GLU A 255 -3.97 7.39 -9.99
N ALA A 256 -3.53 6.65 -8.96
CA ALA A 256 -4.07 6.82 -7.62
C ALA A 256 -3.80 8.23 -7.09
N HIS A 257 -2.63 8.82 -7.39
CA HIS A 257 -2.34 10.20 -7.02
C HIS A 257 -3.20 11.20 -7.79
N MET A 258 -3.38 10.98 -9.09
CA MET A 258 -4.19 11.89 -9.92
C MET A 258 -5.66 11.88 -9.48
N ASP A 259 -6.15 10.73 -8.99
CA ASP A 259 -7.48 10.68 -8.39
C ASP A 259 -7.58 11.64 -7.19
N LEU A 260 -6.57 11.67 -6.33
CA LEU A 260 -6.62 12.48 -5.10
C LEU A 260 -6.84 13.98 -5.38
N ILE A 261 -6.31 14.48 -6.49
CA ILE A 261 -6.39 15.90 -6.82
C ILE A 261 -7.59 16.25 -7.71
N SER A 262 -8.38 15.27 -8.11
CA SER A 262 -9.60 15.56 -8.87
C SER A 262 -10.60 16.31 -7.98
N VAL A 263 -11.50 17.04 -8.62
CA VAL A 263 -12.54 17.81 -7.89
C VAL A 263 -13.42 16.86 -7.06
N HIS A 264 -13.73 15.71 -7.62
CA HIS A 264 -14.54 14.69 -6.96
C HIS A 264 -13.78 13.37 -6.95
N PRO A 265 -12.78 13.23 -6.06
CA PRO A 265 -11.97 12.00 -6.04
C PRO A 265 -12.82 10.79 -5.64
N ILE A 266 -12.43 9.63 -6.12
CA ILE A 266 -13.02 8.38 -5.66
C ILE A 266 -12.58 8.14 -4.22
N PHE A 267 -11.28 8.32 -3.93
CA PHE A 267 -10.75 8.18 -2.58
C PHE A 267 -10.63 9.57 -1.93
N ASN A 268 -11.45 9.81 -0.91
CA ASN A 268 -11.48 11.10 -0.21
C ASN A 268 -10.55 11.09 1.00
N LEU A 269 -9.38 11.72 0.88
CA LEU A 269 -8.43 11.84 2.00
C LEU A 269 -9.00 12.64 3.18
N TYR A 270 -10.04 13.46 2.97
CA TYR A 270 -10.54 14.39 3.96
C TYR A 270 -11.67 13.82 4.83
N ASN A 271 -11.90 12.53 4.80
CA ASN A 271 -12.89 11.89 5.68
C ASN A 271 -12.36 11.88 7.13
N LYS A 272 -12.90 12.78 7.95
CA LYS A 272 -12.46 12.94 9.35
C LYS A 272 -13.04 11.88 10.29
N GLN A 273 -14.05 11.13 9.86
CA GLN A 273 -14.67 10.11 10.69
C GLN A 273 -13.93 8.78 10.65
N TRP A 274 -13.09 8.60 9.59
CA TRP A 274 -12.19 7.43 9.48
C TRP A 274 -10.88 7.94 8.88
N PRO A 275 -10.09 8.68 9.68
CA PRO A 275 -8.93 9.39 9.12
C PRO A 275 -7.78 8.45 8.80
N ILE A 276 -6.97 8.86 7.82
CA ILE A 276 -5.65 8.25 7.63
C ILE A 276 -4.69 9.04 8.51
N HIS A 277 -4.12 8.39 9.51
CA HIS A 277 -3.26 9.05 10.48
C HIS A 277 -1.86 9.28 9.93
N ASN A 278 -1.29 10.43 10.28
CA ASN A 278 0.08 10.78 9.98
C ASN A 278 0.52 11.82 10.99
N THR A 279 1.66 11.60 11.64
CA THR A 279 2.17 12.52 12.65
C THR A 279 3.37 13.32 12.17
N ASP A 280 3.87 13.07 10.96
CA ASP A 280 5.08 13.73 10.46
C ASP A 280 4.89 15.22 10.24
N ASP A 281 3.68 15.66 9.93
CA ASP A 281 3.41 17.06 9.59
C ASP A 281 3.47 18.02 10.77
N GLY A 282 3.33 17.51 11.98
CA GLY A 282 3.31 18.36 13.16
C GLY A 282 4.63 19.13 13.41
N ASN A 283 5.70 18.71 12.77
CA ASN A 283 7.02 19.30 12.97
C ASN A 283 7.50 20.12 11.77
N LEU A 284 6.64 20.34 10.75
CA LEU A 284 7.04 21.08 9.56
C LEU A 284 6.25 22.38 9.46
N PRO A 285 6.88 23.46 8.93
CA PRO A 285 6.15 24.71 8.72
C PRO A 285 5.14 24.57 7.58
N PRO A 286 4.14 25.44 7.50
CA PRO A 286 3.20 25.40 6.40
C PRO A 286 3.87 25.54 5.04
N ALA A 287 3.19 25.10 3.99
CA ALA A 287 3.63 25.36 2.62
C ALA A 287 3.57 26.87 2.37
N LYS A 288 4.55 27.38 1.61
CA LYS A 288 4.70 28.82 1.37
C LYS A 288 4.70 29.14 -0.12
N PHE A 289 3.94 30.15 -0.49
CA PHE A 289 3.81 30.62 -1.88
C PHE A 289 4.23 32.07 -1.93
N VAL A 290 5.32 32.38 -2.62
CA VAL A 290 5.87 33.75 -2.64
C VAL A 290 6.23 34.16 -4.06
N GLN A 291 6.37 35.45 -4.27
CA GLN A 291 6.76 36.06 -5.56
C GLN A 291 5.85 35.60 -6.71
N GLY A 292 4.56 35.45 -6.43
CA GLY A 292 3.61 34.99 -7.44
C GLY A 292 3.60 33.49 -7.69
N GLY A 293 4.25 32.72 -6.83
CA GLY A 293 4.19 31.27 -6.91
C GLY A 293 2.76 30.76 -6.74
N ILE A 294 2.33 29.81 -7.58
CA ILE A 294 0.97 29.30 -7.56
C ILE A 294 0.92 27.79 -7.70
N ALA A 295 -0.14 27.21 -7.12
CA ALA A 295 -0.50 25.82 -7.34
C ALA A 295 -2.00 25.76 -7.65
N GLN A 296 -2.38 25.08 -8.72
CA GLN A 296 -3.76 24.93 -9.16
C GLN A 296 -4.10 23.44 -9.29
N SER A 297 -5.29 23.06 -8.81
CA SER A 297 -5.77 21.67 -8.88
C SER A 297 -4.69 20.68 -8.37
N SER A 298 -4.09 21.03 -7.23
CA SER A 298 -2.91 20.34 -6.73
C SER A 298 -2.98 20.19 -5.21
N MET A 299 -2.18 19.25 -4.68
CA MET A 299 -1.96 19.12 -3.25
C MET A 299 -0.50 19.48 -2.96
N VAL A 300 -0.27 20.33 -1.96
CA VAL A 300 1.09 20.77 -1.59
C VAL A 300 1.26 20.58 -0.09
N ALA A 301 2.19 19.70 0.28
CA ALA A 301 2.38 19.34 1.68
C ALA A 301 3.27 20.35 2.43
N SER A 302 3.23 20.27 3.75
CA SER A 302 3.95 21.15 4.66
C SER A 302 5.45 21.17 4.36
N GLY A 303 6.08 22.31 4.63
CA GLY A 303 7.50 22.52 4.41
C GLY A 303 7.87 22.86 2.98
N SER A 304 6.91 22.82 2.04
CA SER A 304 7.18 23.12 0.64
C SER A 304 7.17 24.62 0.37
N ILE A 305 7.95 25.04 -0.63
CA ILE A 305 8.03 26.44 -1.04
C ILE A 305 7.90 26.51 -2.56
N ILE A 306 6.93 27.31 -3.03
CA ILE A 306 6.82 27.62 -4.45
C ILE A 306 7.10 29.12 -4.59
N SER A 307 8.27 29.45 -5.17
CA SER A 307 8.73 30.83 -5.31
C SER A 307 8.77 31.20 -6.80
N ALA A 308 7.82 32.03 -7.21
CA ALA A 308 7.69 32.47 -8.61
C ALA A 308 7.62 31.31 -9.60
N GLY A 309 7.14 30.15 -9.16
CA GLY A 309 6.96 28.96 -9.99
C GLY A 309 5.49 28.63 -10.18
N THR A 310 5.20 27.71 -11.09
CA THR A 310 3.83 27.30 -11.42
C THR A 310 3.68 25.79 -11.24
N VAL A 311 2.68 25.38 -10.47
CA VAL A 311 2.36 23.97 -10.24
C VAL A 311 0.91 23.74 -10.65
N ARG A 312 0.67 22.72 -11.48
CA ARG A 312 -0.69 22.34 -11.93
C ARG A 312 -0.87 20.83 -11.86
N ASN A 313 -2.06 20.43 -11.41
CA ASN A 313 -2.48 19.02 -11.46
C ASN A 313 -1.42 18.08 -10.89
N SER A 314 -0.84 18.45 -9.75
CA SER A 314 0.31 17.72 -9.20
C SER A 314 0.13 17.47 -7.70
N VAL A 315 0.88 16.49 -7.20
CA VAL A 315 0.95 16.22 -5.76
C VAL A 315 2.40 16.45 -5.33
N LEU A 316 2.61 17.43 -4.46
CA LEU A 316 3.91 17.76 -3.91
C LEU A 316 3.98 17.31 -2.45
N SER A 317 4.95 16.45 -2.17
CA SER A 317 5.18 15.96 -0.82
C SER A 317 5.91 17.01 0.03
N ASN A 318 6.23 16.64 1.26
CA ASN A 318 6.87 17.55 2.23
C ASN A 318 8.22 18.07 1.71
N ASN A 319 8.51 19.34 2.01
CA ASN A 319 9.81 19.96 1.75
C ASN A 319 10.20 20.02 0.28
N VAL A 320 9.23 20.11 -0.62
CA VAL A 320 9.49 20.30 -2.05
C VAL A 320 9.72 21.78 -2.31
N ILE A 321 10.74 22.10 -3.12
CA ILE A 321 11.06 23.47 -3.51
C ILE A 321 10.91 23.62 -5.01
N VAL A 322 10.09 24.58 -5.46
CA VAL A 322 9.92 24.95 -6.86
C VAL A 322 10.40 26.36 -7.04
N GLU A 323 11.45 26.54 -7.85
CA GLU A 323 12.11 27.82 -8.00
C GLU A 323 11.55 28.67 -9.14
N GLU A 324 12.04 29.90 -9.23
CA GLU A 324 11.57 30.93 -10.16
C GLU A 324 11.47 30.42 -11.61
N GLY A 325 10.30 30.62 -12.21
CA GLY A 325 10.06 30.29 -13.60
C GLY A 325 9.91 28.79 -13.89
N ALA A 326 10.03 27.95 -12.88
CA ALA A 326 9.85 26.51 -13.08
C ALA A 326 8.36 26.17 -13.25
N THR A 327 8.08 25.13 -14.01
CA THR A 327 6.73 24.60 -14.25
C THR A 327 6.69 23.11 -13.88
N VAL A 328 5.72 22.77 -13.05
CA VAL A 328 5.44 21.37 -12.68
C VAL A 328 4.00 21.09 -13.07
N GLU A 329 3.79 20.07 -13.90
CA GLU A 329 2.46 19.77 -14.41
C GLU A 329 2.21 18.26 -14.41
N GLY A 330 1.04 17.85 -13.88
CA GLY A 330 0.63 16.44 -13.91
C GLY A 330 1.65 15.50 -13.30
N SER A 331 2.26 15.88 -12.18
CA SER A 331 3.42 15.14 -11.65
C SER A 331 3.26 14.85 -10.16
N VAL A 332 4.01 13.86 -9.69
CA VAL A 332 4.09 13.48 -8.27
C VAL A 332 5.54 13.69 -7.83
N LEU A 333 5.74 14.65 -6.92
CA LEU A 333 7.07 14.97 -6.39
C LEU A 333 7.17 14.48 -4.94
N MET A 334 8.10 13.55 -4.70
CA MET A 334 8.28 12.95 -3.37
C MET A 334 9.08 13.88 -2.45
N PRO A 335 9.17 13.58 -1.14
CA PRO A 335 9.79 14.50 -0.19
C PRO A 335 11.18 14.97 -0.58
N GLY A 336 11.43 16.27 -0.42
CA GLY A 336 12.74 16.86 -0.62
C GLY A 336 13.13 17.12 -2.05
N VAL A 337 12.23 16.94 -3.00
CA VAL A 337 12.51 17.23 -4.43
C VAL A 337 12.70 18.74 -4.63
N ARG A 338 13.66 19.10 -5.45
CA ARG A 338 13.96 20.49 -5.79
C ARG A 338 13.90 20.68 -7.31
N ILE A 339 13.09 21.65 -7.76
CA ILE A 339 12.96 21.98 -9.19
C ILE A 339 13.64 23.31 -9.41
N GLY A 340 14.72 23.31 -10.17
CA GLY A 340 15.56 24.48 -10.43
C GLY A 340 14.88 25.52 -11.33
N LYS A 341 15.44 26.73 -11.35
CA LYS A 341 14.90 27.87 -12.10
C LYS A 341 14.64 27.49 -13.55
N GLY A 342 13.45 27.82 -14.03
CA GLY A 342 13.09 27.64 -15.44
C GLY A 342 12.95 26.20 -15.89
N ALA A 343 13.10 25.21 -14.99
CA ALA A 343 12.95 23.80 -15.35
C ALA A 343 11.49 23.45 -15.60
N VAL A 344 11.25 22.42 -16.40
CA VAL A 344 9.89 21.95 -16.73
C VAL A 344 9.80 20.47 -16.41
N VAL A 345 8.81 20.10 -15.61
CA VAL A 345 8.53 18.70 -15.24
C VAL A 345 7.08 18.39 -15.58
N ARG A 346 6.87 17.42 -16.44
CA ARG A 346 5.53 17.02 -16.88
C ARG A 346 5.36 15.51 -16.82
N HIS A 347 4.18 15.06 -16.37
CA HIS A 347 3.76 13.66 -16.43
C HIS A 347 4.85 12.74 -15.87
N ALA A 348 5.31 13.05 -14.65
CA ALA A 348 6.47 12.38 -14.07
C ALA A 348 6.27 12.09 -12.60
N ILE A 349 7.02 11.09 -12.11
CA ILE A 349 7.19 10.81 -10.70
C ILE A 349 8.66 11.04 -10.37
N LEU A 350 8.95 12.00 -9.50
CA LEU A 350 10.31 12.26 -9.03
C LEU A 350 10.46 11.74 -7.60
N ASP A 351 11.35 10.78 -7.40
CA ASP A 351 11.55 10.16 -6.10
C ASP A 351 12.28 11.10 -5.14
N LYS A 352 12.44 10.69 -3.89
CA LYS A 352 12.98 11.53 -2.80
C LYS A 352 14.29 12.20 -3.16
N ASN A 353 14.36 13.49 -2.84
CA ASN A 353 15.59 14.29 -2.96
C ASN A 353 16.14 14.41 -4.39
N VAL A 354 15.29 14.17 -5.39
CA VAL A 354 15.70 14.45 -6.78
C VAL A 354 15.90 15.95 -6.93
N VAL A 355 16.98 16.33 -7.60
CA VAL A 355 17.27 17.73 -7.93
C VAL A 355 17.20 17.87 -9.45
N VAL A 356 16.27 18.69 -9.92
CA VAL A 356 16.19 19.03 -11.36
C VAL A 356 16.92 20.34 -11.54
N SER A 357 17.96 20.34 -12.36
CA SER A 357 18.84 21.49 -12.56
C SER A 357 18.12 22.63 -13.28
N GLU A 358 18.68 23.83 -13.16
CA GLU A 358 18.14 25.02 -13.82
C GLU A 358 18.02 24.79 -15.33
N GLY A 359 16.83 25.08 -15.87
CA GLY A 359 16.55 24.98 -17.30
C GLY A 359 16.36 23.58 -17.84
N GLU A 360 16.37 22.54 -16.98
CA GLU A 360 16.22 21.15 -17.42
C GLU A 360 14.76 20.82 -17.76
N PHE A 361 14.56 19.84 -18.62
CA PHE A 361 13.23 19.37 -19.03
C PHE A 361 13.09 17.89 -18.71
N ILE A 362 11.97 17.52 -18.08
CA ILE A 362 11.57 16.13 -17.86
C ILE A 362 10.12 15.99 -18.31
N GLY A 363 9.81 14.97 -19.13
CA GLY A 363 8.46 14.73 -19.63
C GLY A 363 8.12 15.58 -20.85
N VAL A 364 9.10 16.17 -21.51
CA VAL A 364 8.92 17.01 -22.70
C VAL A 364 9.43 16.31 -23.95
N ASP A 365 10.62 15.74 -23.89
CA ASP A 365 11.24 15.01 -25.01
C ASP A 365 11.29 13.52 -24.63
N HIS A 366 10.40 12.75 -25.22
CA HIS A 366 10.24 11.34 -24.91
C HIS A 366 11.52 10.53 -25.18
N ASP A 367 12.17 10.77 -26.32
CA ASP A 367 13.36 10.01 -26.67
C ASP A 367 14.53 10.29 -25.74
N ARG A 368 14.70 11.56 -25.37
CA ARG A 368 15.72 11.96 -24.42
C ARG A 368 15.46 11.36 -23.04
N ASP A 369 14.22 11.36 -22.60
CA ASP A 369 13.84 10.80 -21.32
C ASP A 369 14.01 9.28 -21.29
N ALA A 370 13.65 8.59 -22.37
CA ALA A 370 13.80 7.14 -22.46
C ALA A 370 15.25 6.69 -22.38
N ALA A 371 16.19 7.54 -22.84
CA ALA A 371 17.61 7.24 -22.74
C ALA A 371 18.15 7.38 -21.31
N ARG A 372 17.46 8.16 -20.46
CA ARG A 372 17.95 8.49 -19.11
C ARG A 372 17.14 7.82 -17.98
N PHE A 373 15.85 7.64 -18.17
CA PHE A 373 14.93 7.29 -17.11
C PHE A 373 14.06 6.08 -17.48
N THR A 374 13.39 5.54 -16.49
CA THR A 374 12.34 4.55 -16.71
C THR A 374 11.06 5.28 -17.13
N ILE A 375 10.43 4.81 -18.19
CA ILE A 375 9.13 5.33 -18.63
C ILE A 375 8.14 4.17 -18.58
N SER A 376 6.98 4.39 -17.95
CA SER A 376 5.95 3.35 -17.83
C SER A 376 5.23 3.14 -19.17
N PRO A 377 4.47 2.03 -19.30
CA PRO A 377 3.61 1.87 -20.49
C PRO A 377 2.64 3.04 -20.71
N GLY A 378 2.17 3.67 -19.63
CA GLY A 378 1.31 4.87 -19.71
C GLY A 378 2.06 6.16 -19.99
N GLY A 379 3.36 6.12 -20.17
CA GLY A 379 4.16 7.30 -20.51
C GLY A 379 4.65 8.12 -19.32
N VAL A 380 4.50 7.61 -18.09
CA VAL A 380 4.96 8.33 -16.89
C VAL A 380 6.48 8.19 -16.76
N VAL A 381 7.18 9.32 -16.66
CA VAL A 381 8.64 9.33 -16.49
C VAL A 381 8.96 9.19 -15.01
N CYS A 382 9.81 8.22 -14.66
CA CYS A 382 10.17 7.96 -13.27
C CYS A 382 11.67 8.22 -13.05
N VAL A 383 11.97 9.19 -12.16
CA VAL A 383 13.36 9.55 -11.83
C VAL A 383 13.69 9.02 -10.45
N GLY A 384 14.79 8.31 -10.32
CA GLY A 384 15.17 7.60 -9.10
C GLY A 384 15.65 8.51 -7.98
N LYS A 385 15.61 7.97 -6.78
CA LYS A 385 15.97 8.67 -5.53
C LYS A 385 17.38 9.27 -5.59
N ASN A 386 17.48 10.53 -5.12
CA ASN A 386 18.75 11.28 -4.99
C ASN A 386 19.43 11.60 -6.32
N GLU A 387 18.77 11.38 -7.44
CA GLU A 387 19.36 11.75 -8.73
C GLU A 387 19.43 13.27 -8.90
N VAL A 388 20.48 13.73 -9.57
CA VAL A 388 20.63 15.11 -10.01
C VAL A 388 20.55 15.08 -11.52
N VAL A 389 19.58 15.80 -12.07
CA VAL A 389 19.28 15.77 -13.50
C VAL A 389 19.55 17.12 -14.13
#